data_7341adb762ba63c63bd9258042e48c8c
#
_entry.id   7341adb762ba63c63bd9258042e48c8c
#
_cell.length_a   1.000
_cell.length_b   1.000
_cell.length_c   1.000
_cell.angle_alpha   90.00
_cell.angle_beta   90.00
_cell.angle_gamma   90.00
#
_symmetry.space_group_name_H-M   'P 1'
#
loop_
_entity.id
_entity.type
_entity.pdbx_description
1 polymer ?
#
loop_
_entity_poly.entity_id
_entity_poly.type
_entity_poly.pdbx_seq_one_letter_code
_entity_poly.pdbx_strand_id
1 'polypeptide(L)'
;MPRKPKKKIFVLDTSVILYNHNAIYSFEDNDIAIPITVSEELDHFKKGNDIKNFEAREFIRIMDKLSSNHSLRQWIPIDQPNHGHFKVCMQEKTNGLDATQVFGENTADHRILNAVISLSEEYPSNKIVLVSKDINLRLKAKSLNIPAEDFETGKIKDLDSLYTGKTVIDKLPKEIIDS
;
A
#
# COMPACT_ATOMS: atom_id res chain seq x y z
N MET A 1 -26.82 -10.45 -14.78
CA MET A 1 -25.51 -9.86 -14.95
C MET A 1 -24.73 -9.96 -13.67
N PRO A 2 -23.57 -10.57 -13.74
CA PRO A 2 -22.75 -10.58 -12.56
C PRO A 2 -22.29 -9.16 -12.25
N ARG A 3 -22.28 -8.82 -10.99
CA ARG A 3 -21.77 -7.53 -10.57
C ARG A 3 -20.25 -7.55 -10.61
N LYS A 4 -19.63 -6.45 -11.01
CA LYS A 4 -18.19 -6.31 -10.84
C LYS A 4 -17.87 -6.36 -9.34
N PRO A 5 -16.80 -7.05 -8.95
CA PRO A 5 -16.35 -7.00 -7.57
C PRO A 5 -16.08 -5.55 -7.19
N LYS A 6 -16.38 -5.19 -5.94
CA LYS A 6 -16.04 -3.86 -5.47
C LYS A 6 -14.54 -3.73 -5.42
N LYS A 7 -14.04 -2.54 -5.72
CA LYS A 7 -12.64 -2.26 -5.61
C LYS A 7 -12.18 -2.42 -4.18
N LYS A 8 -11.00 -2.96 -4.03
CA LYS A 8 -10.31 -2.97 -2.75
C LYS A 8 -9.58 -1.65 -2.60
N ILE A 9 -9.31 -1.27 -1.37
CA ILE A 9 -8.41 -0.17 -1.08
C ILE A 9 -7.19 -0.78 -0.40
N PHE A 10 -6.04 -0.63 -1.02
CA PHE A 10 -4.78 -1.11 -0.48
C PHE A 10 -4.07 0.04 0.22
N VAL A 11 -3.72 -0.17 1.48
CA VAL A 11 -2.97 0.81 2.25
C VAL A 11 -1.52 0.37 2.25
N LEU A 12 -0.63 1.20 1.71
CA LEU A 12 0.78 0.84 1.58
C LEU A 12 1.58 1.38 2.76
N ASP A 13 2.32 0.49 3.39
CA ASP A 13 3.28 0.83 4.42
C ASP A 13 4.58 1.36 3.80
N THR A 14 5.35 2.07 4.56
CA THR A 14 6.63 2.63 4.15
C THR A 14 7.57 1.56 3.58
N SER A 15 7.58 0.37 4.16
CA SER A 15 8.47 -0.71 3.72
C SER A 15 8.22 -1.12 2.26
N VAL A 16 6.98 -1.04 1.80
CA VAL A 16 6.62 -1.38 0.42
C VAL A 16 7.25 -0.38 -0.54
N ILE A 17 7.15 0.89 -0.21
CA ILE A 17 7.66 1.97 -1.06
C ILE A 17 9.18 1.96 -1.09
N LEU A 18 9.82 1.71 0.05
CA LEU A 18 11.28 1.62 0.11
C LEU A 18 11.80 0.38 -0.62
N TYR A 19 10.94 -0.61 -0.83
CA TYR A 19 11.27 -1.78 -1.62
C TYR A 19 11.13 -1.50 -3.11
N ASN A 20 10.08 -0.75 -3.51
CA ASN A 20 9.83 -0.45 -4.91
C ASN A 20 8.94 0.78 -5.03
N HIS A 21 9.51 1.90 -5.48
CA HIS A 21 8.76 3.15 -5.63
C HIS A 21 7.60 3.06 -6.64
N ASN A 22 7.63 2.06 -7.52
CA ASN A 22 6.55 1.86 -8.48
C ASN A 22 5.43 0.98 -7.92
N ALA A 23 5.47 0.68 -6.62
CA ALA A 23 4.45 -0.18 -6.00
C ALA A 23 3.02 0.31 -6.25
N ILE A 24 2.83 1.63 -6.35
CA ILE A 24 1.52 2.20 -6.59
C ILE A 24 0.91 1.70 -7.90
N TYR A 25 1.71 1.24 -8.84
CA TYR A 25 1.24 0.74 -10.13
C TYR A 25 1.01 -0.77 -10.13
N SER A 26 1.10 -1.42 -8.98
CA SER A 26 1.08 -2.89 -8.92
C SER A 26 -0.29 -3.47 -8.55
N PHE A 27 -1.31 -2.66 -8.40
CA PHE A 27 -2.61 -3.11 -7.88
C PHE A 27 -3.76 -2.93 -8.87
N GLU A 28 -3.45 -2.78 -10.13
CA GLU A 28 -4.43 -2.68 -11.23
C GLU A 28 -5.55 -1.65 -10.93
N ASP A 29 -6.80 -2.03 -11.09
CA ASP A 29 -7.93 -1.13 -10.96
C ASP A 29 -8.38 -0.91 -9.52
N ASN A 30 -7.58 -1.27 -8.55
CA ASN A 30 -7.90 -1.02 -7.15
C ASN A 30 -7.35 0.34 -6.70
N ASP A 31 -7.88 0.87 -5.61
CA ASP A 31 -7.45 2.16 -5.10
C ASP A 31 -6.34 1.99 -4.07
N ILE A 32 -5.50 3.00 -3.96
CA ILE A 32 -4.35 3.00 -3.07
C ILE A 32 -4.47 4.15 -2.08
N ALA A 33 -4.25 3.86 -0.81
CA ALA A 33 -4.21 4.89 0.21
C ALA A 33 -2.84 4.91 0.88
N ILE A 34 -2.28 6.09 1.03
CA ILE A 34 -0.97 6.28 1.65
C ILE A 34 -1.21 7.04 2.96
N PRO A 35 -0.99 6.42 4.12
CA PRO A 35 -1.10 7.16 5.38
C PRO A 35 -0.14 8.33 5.44
N ILE A 36 -0.56 9.43 6.05
CA ILE A 36 0.32 10.60 6.17
C ILE A 36 1.61 10.24 6.92
N THR A 37 1.54 9.32 7.87
CA THR A 37 2.72 8.83 8.58
C THR A 37 3.75 8.24 7.60
N VAL A 38 3.29 7.54 6.57
CA VAL A 38 4.19 6.98 5.54
C VAL A 38 4.89 8.12 4.81
N SER A 39 4.17 9.17 4.43
CA SER A 39 4.77 10.33 3.76
C SER A 39 5.83 10.98 4.64
N GLU A 40 5.56 11.09 5.93
CA GLU A 40 6.52 11.65 6.89
C GLU A 40 7.77 10.77 7.01
N GLU A 41 7.59 9.46 7.05
CA GLU A 41 8.73 8.54 7.10
C GLU A 41 9.57 8.61 5.83
N LEU A 42 8.92 8.70 4.68
CA LEU A 42 9.64 8.82 3.41
C LEU A 42 10.50 10.09 3.37
N ASP A 43 10.03 11.17 3.98
CA ASP A 43 10.79 12.40 4.04
C ASP A 43 12.11 12.20 4.80
N HIS A 44 12.13 11.35 5.81
CA HIS A 44 13.37 11.02 6.52
C HIS A 44 14.33 10.19 5.67
N PHE A 45 13.83 9.43 4.70
CA PHE A 45 14.67 8.58 3.86
C PHE A 45 15.13 9.26 2.57
N LYS A 46 14.69 10.46 2.27
CA LYS A 46 14.99 11.06 0.96
C LYS A 46 16.44 11.46 0.76
N LYS A 47 17.22 11.58 1.83
CA LYS A 47 18.63 11.95 1.77
C LYS A 47 19.50 10.71 1.93
N GLY A 48 20.56 10.63 1.18
CA GLY A 48 21.50 9.52 1.26
C GLY A 48 21.67 8.82 -0.08
N ASN A 49 22.55 7.83 -0.10
CA ASN A 49 22.94 7.16 -1.34
C ASN A 49 22.52 5.70 -1.40
N ASP A 50 21.80 5.21 -0.39
CA ASP A 50 21.33 3.83 -0.39
C ASP A 50 20.13 3.66 -1.31
N ILE A 51 19.82 2.41 -1.63
CA ILE A 51 18.66 2.07 -2.45
C ILE A 51 17.38 2.60 -1.83
N LYS A 52 17.22 2.48 -0.52
CA LYS A 52 16.02 2.99 0.18
C LYS A 52 15.85 4.49 -0.02
N ASN A 53 16.95 5.23 -0.01
CA ASN A 53 16.90 6.68 -0.19
C ASN A 53 16.45 7.02 -1.62
N PHE A 54 16.96 6.26 -2.60
CA PHE A 54 16.54 6.42 -3.99
C PHE A 54 15.04 6.12 -4.15
N GLU A 55 14.57 5.01 -3.60
CA GLU A 55 13.16 4.64 -3.70
C GLU A 55 12.26 5.71 -3.08
N ALA A 56 12.64 6.23 -1.92
CA ALA A 56 11.88 7.29 -1.26
C ALA A 56 11.78 8.54 -2.14
N ARG A 57 12.91 8.97 -2.72
CA ARG A 57 12.91 10.17 -3.58
C ARG A 57 12.04 9.97 -4.82
N GLU A 58 12.12 8.78 -5.44
CA GLU A 58 11.36 8.53 -6.65
C GLU A 58 9.85 8.47 -6.37
N PHE A 59 9.46 7.90 -5.25
CA PHE A 59 8.05 7.87 -4.89
C PHE A 59 7.51 9.27 -4.57
N ILE A 60 8.30 10.09 -3.89
CA ILE A 60 7.92 11.48 -3.61
C ILE A 60 7.70 12.23 -4.94
N ARG A 61 8.56 12.00 -5.94
CA ARG A 61 8.38 12.60 -7.26
C ARG A 61 7.10 12.13 -7.94
N ILE A 62 6.77 10.86 -7.82
CA ILE A 62 5.52 10.33 -8.36
C ILE A 62 4.32 11.02 -7.72
N MET A 63 4.31 11.13 -6.40
CA MET A 63 3.21 11.80 -5.71
C MET A 63 3.10 13.26 -6.10
N ASP A 64 4.23 13.96 -6.24
CA ASP A 64 4.24 15.36 -6.65
C ASP A 64 3.67 15.51 -8.06
N LYS A 65 4.09 14.65 -8.98
CA LYS A 65 3.62 14.69 -10.35
C LYS A 65 2.13 14.41 -10.45
N LEU A 66 1.66 13.37 -9.80
CA LEU A 66 0.25 12.97 -9.88
C LEU A 66 -0.67 14.00 -9.23
N SER A 67 -0.19 14.70 -8.21
CA SER A 67 -1.00 15.64 -7.47
C SER A 67 -0.93 17.08 -8.00
N SER A 68 -0.31 17.32 -9.16
CA SER A 68 -0.01 18.67 -9.62
C SER A 68 -1.25 19.57 -9.69
N ASN A 69 -2.41 19.05 -10.02
CA ASN A 69 -3.65 19.81 -10.09
C ASN A 69 -4.71 19.30 -9.11
N HIS A 70 -4.30 18.57 -8.08
CA HIS A 70 -5.23 17.93 -7.16
C HIS A 70 -4.75 18.08 -5.73
N SER A 71 -5.68 18.05 -4.80
CA SER A 71 -5.31 17.90 -3.38
C SER A 71 -5.01 16.44 -3.09
N LEU A 72 -3.92 16.16 -2.39
CA LEU A 72 -3.57 14.80 -1.98
C LEU A 72 -4.62 14.18 -1.06
N ARG A 73 -5.51 14.97 -0.50
CA ARG A 73 -6.59 14.46 0.35
C ARG A 73 -7.75 13.90 -0.46
N GLN A 74 -7.73 14.10 -1.77
CA GLN A 74 -8.76 13.60 -2.67
C GLN A 74 -8.25 12.37 -3.41
N TRP A 75 -9.17 11.58 -3.93
CA TRP A 75 -8.79 10.47 -4.81
C TRP A 75 -8.30 11.01 -6.14
N ILE A 76 -7.07 10.70 -6.49
CA ILE A 76 -6.40 11.18 -7.69
C ILE A 76 -6.21 10.00 -8.65
N PRO A 77 -6.61 10.12 -9.91
CA PRO A 77 -6.39 9.02 -10.86
C PRO A 77 -4.91 8.68 -11.01
N ILE A 78 -4.59 7.40 -10.98
CA ILE A 78 -3.24 6.92 -11.27
C ILE A 78 -3.06 6.98 -12.79
N ASP A 79 -1.91 7.47 -13.24
CA ASP A 79 -1.63 7.80 -14.63
C ASP A 79 -1.27 6.59 -15.49
N GLN A 80 -1.98 5.50 -15.32
CA GLN A 80 -1.79 4.30 -16.11
C GLN A 80 -3.17 3.74 -16.51
N PRO A 81 -3.31 3.15 -17.70
CA PRO A 81 -4.57 2.53 -18.10
C PRO A 81 -4.95 1.41 -17.14
N ASN A 82 -6.24 1.27 -16.89
CA ASN A 82 -6.80 0.21 -16.04
C ASN A 82 -6.28 0.24 -14.60
N HIS A 83 -5.95 1.41 -14.12
CA HIS A 83 -5.56 1.60 -12.72
C HIS A 83 -6.62 2.43 -12.00
N GLY A 84 -6.64 2.34 -10.69
CA GLY A 84 -7.59 3.09 -9.88
C GLY A 84 -7.08 4.46 -9.51
N HIS A 85 -7.32 4.84 -8.26
CA HIS A 85 -6.98 6.17 -7.74
C HIS A 85 -6.12 6.03 -6.51
N PHE A 86 -5.42 7.09 -6.16
CA PHE A 86 -4.70 7.10 -4.88
C PHE A 86 -5.02 8.36 -4.10
N LYS A 87 -4.81 8.33 -2.80
CA LYS A 87 -4.90 9.51 -1.95
C LYS A 87 -3.98 9.35 -0.75
N VAL A 88 -3.67 10.46 -0.10
CA VAL A 88 -3.00 10.45 1.19
C VAL A 88 -4.07 10.53 2.28
N CYS A 89 -4.00 9.60 3.24
CA CYS A 89 -4.93 9.57 4.34
C CYS A 89 -4.42 10.45 5.45
N MET A 90 -5.12 11.54 5.71
CA MET A 90 -4.75 12.48 6.76
C MET A 90 -5.34 12.08 8.11
N GLN A 91 -6.39 11.28 8.11
CA GLN A 91 -7.10 10.91 9.33
C GLN A 91 -6.56 9.60 9.89
N GLU A 92 -6.07 9.65 11.10
CA GLU A 92 -5.57 8.48 11.81
C GLU A 92 -6.25 8.33 13.17
N LYS A 93 -7.33 9.06 13.40
CA LYS A 93 -8.15 8.89 14.60
C LYS A 93 -9.30 7.96 14.30
N THR A 94 -9.59 7.08 15.23
CA THR A 94 -10.63 6.09 15.09
C THR A 94 -11.72 6.33 16.11
N ASN A 95 -12.91 5.84 15.85
CA ASN A 95 -14.05 6.00 16.74
C ASN A 95 -14.20 4.87 17.77
N GLY A 96 -13.42 3.84 17.66
CA GLY A 96 -13.52 2.69 18.57
C GLY A 96 -12.17 2.07 18.77
N LEU A 97 -11.85 1.09 17.94
CA LEU A 97 -10.57 0.40 18.03
C LEU A 97 -9.43 1.38 17.74
N ASP A 98 -8.45 1.41 18.60
CA ASP A 98 -7.32 2.33 18.48
C ASP A 98 -6.02 1.56 18.77
N ALA A 99 -5.20 1.40 17.76
CA ALA A 99 -3.97 0.61 17.85
C ALA A 99 -3.00 1.20 18.89
N THR A 100 -2.95 2.53 19.03
CA THR A 100 -2.04 3.13 20.00
C THR A 100 -2.45 2.77 21.42
N GLN A 101 -3.72 2.60 21.68
CA GLN A 101 -4.20 2.17 23.00
C GLN A 101 -4.01 0.68 23.19
N VAL A 102 -4.32 -0.12 22.19
CA VAL A 102 -4.20 -1.58 22.28
C VAL A 102 -2.76 -1.99 22.55
N PHE A 103 -1.80 -1.38 21.87
CA PHE A 103 -0.39 -1.74 22.01
C PHE A 103 0.34 -0.85 23.02
N GLY A 104 -0.33 0.17 23.55
CA GLY A 104 0.23 0.99 24.61
C GLY A 104 1.26 2.01 24.19
N GLU A 105 1.43 2.25 22.91
CA GLU A 105 2.46 3.13 22.39
C GLU A 105 2.01 3.85 21.13
N ASN A 106 2.41 5.11 20.95
CA ASN A 106 2.09 5.87 19.75
C ASN A 106 3.29 5.84 18.80
N THR A 107 3.48 4.74 18.11
CA THR A 107 4.56 4.59 17.14
C THR A 107 4.02 4.83 15.72
N ALA A 108 4.93 4.99 14.76
CA ALA A 108 4.55 5.11 13.35
C ALA A 108 3.71 3.91 12.91
N ASP A 109 4.12 2.70 13.27
CA ASP A 109 3.38 1.48 12.92
C ASP A 109 1.93 1.55 13.42
N HIS A 110 1.74 1.98 14.65
CA HIS A 110 0.39 2.03 15.24
C HIS A 110 -0.47 3.11 14.60
N ARG A 111 0.15 4.23 14.19
CA ARG A 111 -0.58 5.27 13.44
C ARG A 111 -0.98 4.79 12.05
N ILE A 112 -0.13 3.97 11.41
CA ILE A 112 -0.47 3.36 10.12
C ILE A 112 -1.67 2.41 10.28
N LEU A 113 -1.67 1.60 11.34
CA LEU A 113 -2.82 0.73 11.63
C LEU A 113 -4.08 1.54 11.87
N ASN A 114 -3.98 2.66 12.58
CA ASN A 114 -5.12 3.55 12.79
C ASN A 114 -5.63 4.16 11.49
N ALA A 115 -4.75 4.45 10.54
CA ALA A 115 -5.18 4.91 9.22
C ALA A 115 -6.03 3.86 8.51
N VAL A 116 -5.64 2.58 8.61
CA VAL A 116 -6.42 1.48 8.03
C VAL A 116 -7.78 1.38 8.71
N ILE A 117 -7.82 1.46 10.03
CA ILE A 117 -9.08 1.38 10.79
C ILE A 117 -9.99 2.55 10.39
N SER A 118 -9.43 3.76 10.31
CA SER A 118 -10.18 4.95 9.93
C SER A 118 -10.77 4.82 8.52
N LEU A 119 -10.00 4.30 7.58
CA LEU A 119 -10.49 4.05 6.22
C LEU A 119 -11.60 3.01 6.22
N SER A 120 -11.47 1.98 7.02
CA SER A 120 -12.51 0.95 7.12
C SER A 120 -13.82 1.53 7.64
N GLU A 121 -13.74 2.51 8.54
CA GLU A 121 -14.91 3.21 9.05
C GLU A 121 -15.52 4.12 7.99
N GLU A 122 -14.67 4.77 7.20
CA GLU A 122 -15.11 5.69 6.16
C GLU A 122 -15.69 4.97 4.95
N TYR A 123 -15.12 3.83 4.60
CA TYR A 123 -15.53 3.05 3.42
C TYR A 123 -15.96 1.63 3.81
N PRO A 124 -17.05 1.49 4.56
CA PRO A 124 -17.43 0.19 5.10
C PRO A 124 -17.82 -0.85 4.04
N SER A 125 -18.11 -0.41 2.83
CA SER A 125 -18.46 -1.32 1.74
C SER A 125 -17.26 -1.84 0.97
N ASN A 126 -16.06 -1.30 1.21
CA ASN A 126 -14.84 -1.73 0.53
C ASN A 126 -14.00 -2.59 1.44
N LYS A 127 -13.30 -3.54 0.87
CA LYS A 127 -12.30 -4.28 1.63
C LYS A 127 -11.04 -3.44 1.70
N ILE A 128 -10.56 -3.18 2.90
CA ILE A 128 -9.33 -2.41 3.12
C ILE A 128 -8.25 -3.41 3.51
N VAL A 129 -7.13 -3.39 2.79
CA VAL A 129 -6.05 -4.34 3.01
C VAL A 129 -4.75 -3.58 3.25
N LEU A 130 -4.09 -3.88 4.35
CA LEU A 130 -2.75 -3.34 4.59
C LEU A 130 -1.74 -4.16 3.81
N VAL A 131 -0.85 -3.51 3.08
CA VAL A 131 0.24 -4.17 2.38
C VAL A 131 1.55 -3.73 3.02
N SER A 132 2.34 -4.68 3.49
CA SER A 132 3.58 -4.39 4.19
C SER A 132 4.60 -5.52 3.98
N LYS A 133 5.85 -5.15 3.89
CA LYS A 133 6.95 -6.12 3.87
C LYS A 133 7.37 -6.48 5.31
N ASP A 134 6.86 -5.78 6.31
CA ASP A 134 7.21 -5.99 7.70
C ASP A 134 6.28 -7.04 8.31
N ILE A 135 6.84 -8.20 8.65
CA ILE A 135 6.08 -9.31 9.23
C ILE A 135 5.40 -8.88 10.53
N ASN A 136 6.11 -8.14 11.37
CA ASN A 136 5.56 -7.74 12.68
C ASN A 136 4.36 -6.81 12.51
N LEU A 137 4.42 -5.90 11.56
CA LEU A 137 3.29 -5.02 11.28
C LEU A 137 2.10 -5.82 10.76
N ARG A 138 2.33 -6.80 9.88
CA ARG A 138 1.25 -7.65 9.40
C ARG A 138 0.62 -8.46 10.53
N LEU A 139 1.44 -8.96 11.47
CA LEU A 139 0.92 -9.71 12.61
C LEU A 139 0.09 -8.82 13.53
N LYS A 140 0.53 -7.59 13.78
CA LYS A 140 -0.26 -6.63 14.56
C LYS A 140 -1.60 -6.34 13.87
N ALA A 141 -1.58 -6.14 12.57
CA ALA A 141 -2.80 -5.90 11.80
C ALA A 141 -3.76 -7.07 11.96
N LYS A 142 -3.26 -8.28 11.80
CA LYS A 142 -4.10 -9.49 11.93
C LYS A 142 -4.67 -9.64 13.32
N SER A 143 -3.92 -9.24 14.35
CA SER A 143 -4.43 -9.30 15.73
C SER A 143 -5.57 -8.31 15.97
N LEU A 144 -5.71 -7.30 15.12
CA LEU A 144 -6.80 -6.35 15.17
C LEU A 144 -7.88 -6.66 14.12
N ASN A 145 -7.83 -7.85 13.53
CA ASN A 145 -8.74 -8.27 12.46
C ASN A 145 -8.66 -7.39 11.21
N ILE A 146 -7.50 -6.81 10.95
CA ILE A 146 -7.25 -6.05 9.74
C ILE A 146 -6.63 -6.99 8.70
N PRO A 147 -7.21 -7.10 7.51
CA PRO A 147 -6.58 -7.89 6.44
C PRO A 147 -5.20 -7.30 6.10
N ALA A 148 -4.19 -8.14 6.04
CA ALA A 148 -2.83 -7.71 5.75
C ALA A 148 -2.15 -8.72 4.83
N GLU A 149 -1.39 -8.21 3.86
CA GLU A 149 -0.69 -9.04 2.87
C GLU A 149 0.73 -8.54 2.69
N ASP A 150 1.63 -9.45 2.36
CA ASP A 150 2.95 -9.08 1.91
C ASP A 150 2.85 -8.50 0.50
N PHE A 151 3.70 -7.55 0.15
CA PHE A 151 3.67 -6.93 -1.15
C PHE A 151 3.87 -7.95 -2.27
N GLU A 152 4.79 -8.89 -2.10
CA GLU A 152 5.03 -9.90 -3.13
C GLU A 152 3.79 -10.77 -3.38
N THR A 153 3.07 -11.14 -2.32
CA THR A 153 1.85 -11.93 -2.46
C THR A 153 0.77 -11.15 -3.21
N GLY A 154 0.55 -9.90 -2.85
CA GLY A 154 -0.43 -9.06 -3.52
C GLY A 154 -0.09 -8.87 -4.99
N LYS A 155 1.19 -8.63 -5.29
CA LYS A 155 1.67 -8.47 -6.63
C LYS A 155 1.53 -9.75 -7.44
N ILE A 156 1.82 -10.89 -6.85
CA ILE A 156 1.69 -12.19 -7.51
C ILE A 156 0.23 -12.49 -7.84
N LYS A 157 -0.71 -12.13 -6.98
CA LYS A 157 -2.13 -12.30 -7.28
C LYS A 157 -2.54 -11.53 -8.52
N ASP A 158 -2.02 -10.32 -8.69
CA ASP A 158 -2.29 -9.53 -9.88
C ASP A 158 -1.70 -10.21 -11.12
N LEU A 159 -0.50 -10.75 -11.00
CA LEU A 159 0.13 -11.47 -12.08
C LEU A 159 -0.64 -12.74 -12.42
N ASP A 160 -1.13 -13.46 -11.43
CA ASP A 160 -1.91 -14.68 -11.68
C ASP A 160 -3.16 -14.38 -12.48
N SER A 161 -3.81 -13.26 -12.24
CA SER A 161 -4.98 -12.88 -13.02
C SER A 161 -4.62 -12.61 -14.49
N LEU A 162 -3.39 -12.18 -14.75
CA LEU A 162 -2.92 -11.94 -16.11
C LEU A 162 -2.46 -13.21 -16.79
N TYR A 163 -1.90 -14.14 -16.05
CA TYR A 163 -1.30 -15.34 -16.62
C TYR A 163 -2.11 -16.61 -16.37
N THR A 164 -3.38 -16.48 -16.16
CA THR A 164 -4.24 -17.63 -15.93
C THR A 164 -4.03 -18.68 -17.01
N GLY A 165 -3.73 -19.87 -16.59
CA GLY A 165 -3.49 -20.97 -17.50
C GLY A 165 -2.12 -21.05 -18.10
N LYS A 166 -1.22 -20.13 -17.78
CA LYS A 166 0.12 -20.21 -18.28
C LYS A 166 1.09 -20.69 -17.26
N THR A 167 2.04 -21.40 -17.74
CA THR A 167 3.06 -21.89 -16.87
C THR A 167 4.29 -21.20 -17.12
N VAL A 168 4.31 -20.04 -17.08
CA VAL A 168 5.38 -19.33 -17.42
C VAL A 168 6.51 -19.38 -16.68
N ILE A 169 6.41 -19.56 -15.58
CA ILE A 169 7.42 -19.39 -14.82
C ILE A 169 8.48 -20.16 -14.83
N ASP A 170 8.25 -21.17 -15.21
CA ASP A 170 9.22 -21.96 -15.21
C ASP A 170 10.44 -21.46 -15.57
N LYS A 171 10.62 -20.77 -16.23
CA LYS A 171 11.78 -20.39 -16.57
C LYS A 171 12.28 -19.47 -15.80
N LEU A 172 11.78 -19.04 -15.35
CA LEU A 172 12.21 -18.10 -14.74
C LEU A 172 12.99 -18.40 -13.81
N PRO A 173 12.83 -18.98 -13.40
CA PRO A 173 13.52 -19.06 -12.43
C PRO A 173 14.65 -19.64 -12.61
N LYS A 174 14.92 -20.05 -13.15
CA LYS A 174 15.83 -20.48 -13.07
C LYS A 174 16.77 -19.78 -13.16
N GLU A 175 16.87 -19.31 -13.78
CA GLU A 175 17.74 -18.63 -13.84
C GLU A 175 17.74 -17.87 -12.98
N ILE A 176 17.05 -17.58 -12.76
CA ILE A 176 16.84 -16.80 -11.94
C ILE A 176 17.25 -17.26 -10.88
N ILE A 177 17.27 -18.19 -10.80
CA ILE A 177 17.52 -18.69 -9.83
C ILE A 177 18.78 -18.86 -9.54
N ASP A 178 19.37 -19.16 -10.15
CA ASP A 178 20.55 -19.39 -9.88
C ASP A 178 21.32 -18.51 -9.75
N SER A 179 21.26 -17.91 -9.96
CA SER A 179 22.11 -17.14 -9.82
C SER A 179 22.22 -16.93 -8.83
#